data_d02d49ec77c86e52d530fc661afc3477
#
_entry.id   d02d49ec77c86e52d530fc661afc3477
#
_cell.length_a   1.000
_cell.length_b   1.000
_cell.length_c   1.000
_cell.angle_alpha   90.00
_cell.angle_beta   90.00
_cell.angle_gamma   90.00
#
_symmetry.space_group_name_H-M   'P 1'
#
loop_
_entity.id
_entity.type
_entity.pdbx_description
1 polymer ?
#
loop_
_entity_poly.entity_id
_entity_poly.type
_entity_poly.pdbx_seq_one_letter_code
_entity_poly.pdbx_strand_id
1 'polypeptide(L)'
;QSETASNYPNQQTIRAIAEGRQPLPEDPVARAAAERLVRRYKVKRDATAGGAAGAGAGTDTLEPAIPLDQLLSRDAIRTLRNGTAEQKKELLASIPESQLDDVVISMPPPMRNQLMAAAPVVLRRKLMQSNQPQQVIFSDLAEGKLYRAVYGNRQLEEQLVDFWYNHFNVFLDKGADRFLVPTYEREAIRPHVLGHFRELLESTASSPAMLFYLDNWQSVAPNQVRRPMGARPQRGLNENYARELMELHTLGVDGGYTQKDIIEVARCFTGWTIRNPQQGGSFQYNDRVHDKGEKIVLGVRIPAGGGRDDGEKVLDILAKHPSTARFISKELAQRFVADDPPPALIESMAKTFLSTDGDIREVMKTMLMSKEFLSAGAYHAKVKTPFEMIASALRATGAEVDYALPLAQQIGQLGEPLYRKVEPTGYSSANAEWISSASLLGRMNFAIALAQNKVPGVKVDASRFIEDPSRAARQVLFTDATPATKDAIVKALADQKSKDPKAASPAMVAGLVLGSPDFQRR
;
A
#
# COMPACT_ATOMS: atom_id res chain seq x y z
N GLN A 1 13.06 -2.70 13.70
CA GLN A 1 14.02 -3.61 13.05
C GLN A 1 13.75 -3.58 11.56
N SER A 2 14.77 -3.30 10.74
CA SER A 2 14.64 -3.39 9.29
C SER A 2 14.37 -4.85 8.92
N GLU A 3 13.22 -5.08 8.25
CA GLU A 3 12.94 -6.38 7.66
C GLU A 3 14.02 -6.68 6.62
N THR A 4 14.80 -7.71 6.84
CA THR A 4 15.88 -8.07 5.92
C THR A 4 15.40 -9.06 4.87
N ALA A 5 15.91 -8.94 3.64
CA ALA A 5 15.58 -9.84 2.54
C ALA A 5 15.88 -11.32 2.86
N SER A 6 16.76 -11.59 3.85
CA SER A 6 17.08 -12.94 4.31
C SER A 6 15.88 -13.66 4.95
N ASN A 7 15.02 -12.93 5.68
CA ASN A 7 13.84 -13.53 6.34
C ASN A 7 12.69 -13.83 5.35
N TYR A 8 12.74 -13.25 4.14
CA TYR A 8 11.72 -13.42 3.11
C TYR A 8 12.37 -13.73 1.76
N PRO A 9 13.00 -14.90 1.59
CA PRO A 9 13.87 -15.21 0.48
C PRO A 9 13.14 -15.15 -0.87
N ASN A 10 13.64 -14.32 -1.77
CA ASN A 10 13.25 -14.27 -3.19
C ASN A 10 14.11 -15.22 -4.02
N GLN A 11 13.87 -15.30 -5.34
CA GLN A 11 14.64 -16.17 -6.22
C GLN A 11 16.14 -15.88 -6.22
N GLN A 12 16.56 -14.62 -6.11
CA GLN A 12 17.98 -14.26 -6.05
C GLN A 12 18.61 -14.67 -4.72
N THR A 13 17.90 -14.46 -3.60
CA THR A 13 18.30 -14.91 -2.28
C THR A 13 18.42 -16.44 -2.22
N ILE A 14 17.41 -17.17 -2.76
CA ILE A 14 17.41 -18.63 -2.83
C ILE A 14 18.60 -19.14 -3.64
N ARG A 15 18.89 -18.51 -4.78
CA ARG A 15 20.06 -18.82 -5.59
C ARG A 15 21.37 -18.55 -4.84
N ALA A 16 21.49 -17.40 -4.18
CA ALA A 16 22.68 -17.04 -3.42
C ALA A 16 22.94 -18.01 -2.27
N ILE A 17 21.90 -18.46 -1.55
CA ILE A 17 21.98 -19.49 -0.52
C ILE A 17 22.36 -20.85 -1.13
N ALA A 18 21.75 -21.24 -2.24
CA ALA A 18 22.03 -22.50 -2.93
C ALA A 18 23.49 -22.60 -3.44
N GLU A 19 24.08 -21.47 -3.79
CA GLU A 19 25.47 -21.33 -4.24
C GLU A 19 26.45 -21.02 -3.09
N GLY A 20 26.01 -20.98 -1.83
CA GLY A 20 26.86 -20.73 -0.65
C GLY A 20 27.34 -19.28 -0.50
N ARG A 21 26.78 -18.34 -1.27
CA ARG A 21 27.13 -16.91 -1.25
C ARG A 21 26.39 -16.11 -0.15
N GLN A 22 25.35 -16.70 0.44
CA GLN A 22 24.57 -16.11 1.52
C GLN A 22 24.21 -17.19 2.53
N PRO A 23 24.27 -16.92 3.86
CA PRO A 23 23.85 -17.87 4.88
C PRO A 23 22.33 -18.04 4.89
N LEU A 24 21.85 -19.13 5.48
CA LEU A 24 20.44 -19.33 5.81
C LEU A 24 19.96 -18.28 6.83
N PRO A 25 18.66 -17.95 6.84
CA PRO A 25 18.06 -17.09 7.86
C PRO A 25 18.29 -17.61 9.28
N GLU A 26 18.33 -16.70 10.26
CA GLU A 26 18.41 -17.07 11.68
C GLU A 26 17.05 -17.49 12.25
N ASP A 27 15.96 -16.86 11.79
CA ASP A 27 14.59 -17.21 12.18
C ASP A 27 14.25 -18.64 11.76
N PRO A 28 13.79 -19.52 12.67
CA PRO A 28 13.57 -20.95 12.40
C PRO A 28 12.57 -21.21 11.27
N VAL A 29 11.48 -20.44 11.21
CA VAL A 29 10.42 -20.60 10.19
C VAL A 29 10.94 -20.13 8.82
N ALA A 30 11.66 -19.00 8.78
CA ALA A 30 12.28 -18.49 7.56
C ALA A 30 13.36 -19.46 7.06
N ARG A 31 14.16 -20.02 7.95
CA ARG A 31 15.19 -21.04 7.63
C ARG A 31 14.56 -22.25 6.98
N ALA A 32 13.55 -22.84 7.62
CA ALA A 32 12.84 -24.01 7.08
C ALA A 32 12.19 -23.72 5.72
N ALA A 33 11.62 -22.52 5.54
CA ALA A 33 11.09 -22.07 4.27
C ALA A 33 12.20 -21.94 3.21
N ALA A 34 13.33 -21.31 3.55
CA ALA A 34 14.47 -21.14 2.65
C ALA A 34 15.06 -22.49 2.22
N GLU A 35 15.25 -23.43 3.13
CA GLU A 35 15.75 -24.77 2.84
C GLU A 35 14.88 -25.53 1.86
N ARG A 36 13.54 -25.47 2.02
CA ARG A 36 12.59 -26.05 1.06
C ARG A 36 12.73 -25.43 -0.33
N LEU A 37 12.80 -24.10 -0.39
CA LEU A 37 12.91 -23.37 -1.66
C LEU A 37 14.26 -23.62 -2.35
N VAL A 38 15.36 -23.69 -1.60
CA VAL A 38 16.69 -24.04 -2.11
C VAL A 38 16.70 -25.44 -2.70
N ARG A 39 16.07 -26.40 -2.03
CA ARG A 39 15.96 -27.79 -2.52
C ARG A 39 15.19 -27.84 -3.84
N ARG A 40 14.03 -27.17 -3.95
CA ARG A 40 13.28 -27.04 -5.21
C ARG A 40 14.11 -26.40 -6.32
N TYR A 41 14.85 -25.36 -6.00
CA TYR A 41 15.74 -24.71 -6.96
C TYR A 41 16.81 -25.65 -7.49
N LYS A 42 17.49 -26.42 -6.61
CA LYS A 42 18.50 -27.41 -7.00
C LYS A 42 17.92 -28.49 -7.90
N VAL A 43 16.80 -29.09 -7.52
CA VAL A 43 16.10 -30.11 -8.34
C VAL A 43 15.74 -29.57 -9.73
N LYS A 44 15.18 -28.35 -9.81
CA LYS A 44 14.83 -27.73 -11.09
C LYS A 44 16.06 -27.43 -11.95
N ARG A 45 17.16 -26.98 -11.35
CA ARG A 45 18.42 -26.72 -12.05
C ARG A 45 19.02 -28.01 -12.61
N ASP A 46 19.05 -29.07 -11.81
CA ASP A 46 19.64 -30.36 -12.20
C ASP A 46 18.79 -31.04 -13.29
N ALA A 47 17.45 -30.89 -13.26
CA ALA A 47 16.55 -31.32 -14.33
C ALA A 47 16.74 -30.56 -15.65
N THR A 48 17.14 -29.26 -15.60
CA THR A 48 17.44 -28.47 -16.80
C THR A 48 18.85 -28.70 -17.34
N ALA A 49 19.77 -29.18 -16.51
CA ALA A 49 21.16 -29.46 -16.91
C ALA A 49 21.37 -30.87 -17.48
N GLY A 50 20.51 -31.84 -17.11
CA GLY A 50 20.50 -33.21 -17.64
C GLY A 50 19.22 -33.46 -18.45
N GLY A 51 19.31 -33.51 -19.79
CA GLY A 51 18.17 -33.81 -20.65
C GLY A 51 17.45 -35.08 -20.22
N ALA A 52 16.13 -34.96 -20.07
CA ALA A 52 15.15 -36.02 -19.89
C ALA A 52 15.44 -37.12 -18.84
N ALA A 53 15.10 -36.84 -17.62
CA ALA A 53 14.82 -37.85 -16.62
C ALA A 53 13.54 -37.51 -15.85
N GLY A 54 12.61 -38.42 -15.94
CA GLY A 54 11.37 -38.63 -15.23
C GLY A 54 10.79 -37.56 -14.35
N ALA A 55 9.58 -37.10 -14.70
CA ALA A 55 8.68 -36.39 -13.82
C ALA A 55 8.27 -37.29 -12.62
N GLY A 56 9.15 -37.36 -11.63
CA GLY A 56 8.79 -37.67 -10.26
C GLY A 56 8.39 -36.36 -9.62
N ALA A 57 7.09 -36.14 -9.40
CA ALA A 57 6.61 -35.17 -8.45
C ALA A 57 7.22 -35.53 -7.08
N GLY A 58 8.44 -35.06 -6.81
CA GLY A 58 9.07 -35.18 -5.52
C GLY A 58 8.16 -34.51 -4.51
N THR A 59 7.54 -35.31 -3.67
CA THR A 59 6.77 -34.89 -2.52
C THR A 59 7.60 -33.88 -1.73
N ASP A 60 7.01 -32.71 -1.52
CA ASP A 60 7.62 -31.51 -0.94
C ASP A 60 7.83 -31.65 0.58
N THR A 61 8.20 -32.82 1.04
CA THR A 61 8.40 -33.17 2.43
C THR A 61 9.89 -33.15 2.76
N LEU A 62 10.34 -32.03 3.34
CA LEU A 62 11.26 -32.16 4.45
C LEU A 62 10.51 -33.02 5.48
N GLU A 63 11.08 -34.13 5.90
CA GLU A 63 10.62 -34.74 7.13
C GLU A 63 10.75 -33.66 8.21
N PRO A 64 9.64 -33.26 8.88
CA PRO A 64 9.71 -32.28 9.93
C PRO A 64 10.67 -32.81 10.99
N ALA A 65 11.53 -31.94 11.53
CA ALA A 65 12.46 -32.31 12.58
C ALA A 65 11.74 -32.97 13.78
N ILE A 66 10.48 -32.57 14.00
CA ILE A 66 9.54 -33.14 14.98
C ILE A 66 8.23 -33.45 14.24
N PRO A 67 7.76 -34.69 14.23
CA PRO A 67 6.44 -35.04 13.67
C PRO A 67 5.30 -34.32 14.38
N LEU A 68 4.26 -33.89 13.63
CA LEU A 68 3.15 -33.10 14.17
C LEU A 68 2.37 -33.83 15.28
N ASP A 69 2.33 -35.15 15.26
CA ASP A 69 1.68 -36.00 16.28
C ASP A 69 2.47 -36.11 17.60
N GLN A 70 3.73 -35.65 17.61
CA GLN A 70 4.51 -35.46 18.84
C GLN A 70 4.30 -34.07 19.44
N LEU A 71 3.89 -33.09 18.65
CA LEU A 71 3.63 -31.71 19.09
C LEU A 71 2.18 -31.49 19.50
N LEU A 72 1.24 -32.17 18.83
CA LEU A 72 -0.20 -32.01 19.04
C LEU A 72 -0.87 -33.37 19.21
N SER A 73 -1.88 -33.44 20.07
CA SER A 73 -2.67 -34.66 20.24
C SER A 73 -3.38 -35.07 18.94
N ARG A 74 -3.72 -36.36 18.80
CA ARG A 74 -4.48 -36.86 17.64
C ARG A 74 -5.83 -36.16 17.47
N ASP A 75 -6.49 -35.83 18.58
CA ASP A 75 -7.77 -35.10 18.52
C ASP A 75 -7.57 -33.64 18.07
N ALA A 76 -6.49 -32.97 18.51
CA ALA A 76 -6.11 -31.65 18.02
C ALA A 76 -5.84 -31.68 16.51
N ILE A 77 -5.07 -32.63 16.00
CA ILE A 77 -4.81 -32.78 14.56
C ILE A 77 -6.10 -33.03 13.79
N ARG A 78 -7.01 -33.84 14.31
CA ARG A 78 -8.33 -34.09 13.69
C ARG A 78 -9.18 -32.82 13.66
N THR A 79 -9.18 -32.03 14.73
CA THR A 79 -9.87 -30.72 14.80
C THR A 79 -9.28 -29.74 13.79
N LEU A 80 -7.95 -29.65 13.64
CA LEU A 80 -7.32 -28.79 12.61
C LEU A 80 -7.71 -29.19 11.18
N ARG A 81 -7.94 -30.47 10.92
CA ARG A 81 -8.38 -30.96 9.60
C ARG A 81 -9.86 -30.72 9.35
N ASN A 82 -10.70 -31.13 10.27
CA ASN A 82 -12.13 -31.35 10.05
C ASN A 82 -13.06 -30.52 10.97
N GLY A 83 -12.51 -29.80 11.96
CA GLY A 83 -13.28 -28.97 12.88
C GLY A 83 -13.91 -27.74 12.26
N THR A 84 -14.87 -27.13 12.95
CA THR A 84 -15.47 -25.84 12.57
C THR A 84 -14.44 -24.71 12.65
N ALA A 85 -14.74 -23.53 12.07
CA ALA A 85 -13.86 -22.37 12.12
C ALA A 85 -13.58 -21.94 13.58
N GLU A 86 -14.60 -21.98 14.45
CA GLU A 86 -14.49 -21.64 15.88
C GLU A 86 -13.60 -22.65 16.61
N GLN A 87 -13.82 -23.94 16.41
CA GLN A 87 -12.98 -24.99 17.03
C GLN A 87 -11.51 -24.87 16.60
N LYS A 88 -11.27 -24.58 15.31
CA LYS A 88 -9.91 -24.32 14.81
C LYS A 88 -9.28 -23.09 15.45
N LYS A 89 -10.05 -21.98 15.54
CA LYS A 89 -9.60 -20.72 16.15
C LYS A 89 -9.22 -20.92 17.62
N GLU A 90 -10.06 -21.58 18.38
CA GLU A 90 -9.85 -21.89 19.79
C GLU A 90 -8.60 -22.76 20.01
N LEU A 91 -8.48 -23.83 19.24
CA LEU A 91 -7.34 -24.73 19.31
C LEU A 91 -6.03 -24.02 18.92
N LEU A 92 -6.03 -23.25 17.82
CA LEU A 92 -4.84 -22.51 17.38
C LEU A 92 -4.41 -21.43 18.38
N ALA A 93 -5.37 -20.81 19.07
CA ALA A 93 -5.10 -19.84 20.13
C ALA A 93 -4.55 -20.50 21.42
N SER A 94 -4.80 -21.78 21.62
CA SER A 94 -4.31 -22.53 22.81
C SER A 94 -2.88 -23.05 22.65
N ILE A 95 -2.28 -22.99 21.44
CA ILE A 95 -0.90 -23.44 21.21
C ILE A 95 0.07 -22.49 21.91
N PRO A 96 0.96 -22.97 22.80
CA PRO A 96 1.95 -22.13 23.45
C PRO A 96 2.87 -21.43 22.44
N GLU A 97 3.22 -20.18 22.71
CA GLU A 97 4.08 -19.37 21.80
C GLU A 97 5.43 -20.05 21.52
N SER A 98 6.00 -20.73 22.52
CA SER A 98 7.23 -21.50 22.41
C SER A 98 7.18 -22.68 21.45
N GLN A 99 5.99 -23.18 21.12
CA GLN A 99 5.77 -24.32 20.21
C GLN A 99 5.33 -23.89 18.80
N LEU A 100 5.00 -22.61 18.60
CA LEU A 100 4.43 -22.14 17.32
C LEU A 100 5.34 -22.42 16.13
N ASP A 101 6.65 -22.26 16.28
CA ASP A 101 7.61 -22.47 15.18
C ASP A 101 7.67 -23.94 14.77
N ASP A 102 7.78 -24.84 15.73
CA ASP A 102 7.81 -26.28 15.48
C ASP A 102 6.51 -26.78 14.87
N VAL A 103 5.37 -26.31 15.39
CA VAL A 103 4.05 -26.66 14.86
C VAL A 103 3.89 -26.16 13.42
N VAL A 104 4.29 -24.92 13.12
CA VAL A 104 4.22 -24.37 11.75
C VAL A 104 5.13 -25.12 10.78
N ILE A 105 6.36 -25.43 11.20
CA ILE A 105 7.32 -26.16 10.39
C ILE A 105 6.81 -27.57 10.09
N SER A 106 6.18 -28.22 11.07
CA SER A 106 5.68 -29.61 11.00
C SER A 106 4.35 -29.74 10.26
N MET A 107 3.58 -28.63 10.09
CA MET A 107 2.32 -28.67 9.35
C MET A 107 2.54 -28.88 7.85
N PRO A 108 1.78 -29.76 7.17
CA PRO A 108 1.75 -29.87 5.71
C PRO A 108 1.28 -28.56 5.04
N PRO A 109 1.81 -28.17 3.86
CA PRO A 109 1.42 -26.94 3.18
C PRO A 109 -0.09 -26.76 2.93
N PRO A 110 -0.88 -27.78 2.55
CA PRO A 110 -2.31 -27.65 2.39
C PRO A 110 -3.01 -27.28 3.71
N MET A 111 -2.60 -27.85 4.83
CA MET A 111 -3.14 -27.56 6.15
C MET A 111 -2.85 -26.11 6.55
N ARG A 112 -1.63 -25.61 6.34
CA ARG A 112 -1.27 -24.21 6.61
C ARG A 112 -2.19 -23.23 5.87
N ASN A 113 -2.48 -23.49 4.59
CA ASN A 113 -3.38 -22.64 3.79
C ASN A 113 -4.81 -22.64 4.35
N GLN A 114 -5.32 -23.81 4.73
CA GLN A 114 -6.69 -23.94 5.31
C GLN A 114 -6.83 -23.23 6.65
N LEU A 115 -5.76 -23.10 7.42
CA LEU A 115 -5.78 -22.54 8.76
C LEU A 115 -5.56 -21.01 8.79
N MET A 116 -5.19 -20.40 7.67
CA MET A 116 -4.85 -18.96 7.62
C MET A 116 -5.95 -18.06 8.20
N ALA A 117 -7.21 -18.29 7.84
CA ALA A 117 -8.32 -17.46 8.29
C ALA A 117 -8.67 -17.65 9.78
N ALA A 118 -8.43 -18.85 10.32
CA ALA A 118 -8.72 -19.16 11.72
C ALA A 118 -7.54 -18.86 12.66
N ALA A 119 -6.33 -18.68 12.13
CA ALA A 119 -5.13 -18.50 12.92
C ALA A 119 -5.08 -17.10 13.58
N PRO A 120 -4.67 -16.99 14.87
CA PRO A 120 -4.30 -15.72 15.48
C PRO A 120 -3.21 -15.00 14.67
N VAL A 121 -3.13 -13.67 14.78
CA VAL A 121 -2.23 -12.82 13.95
C VAL A 121 -0.78 -13.33 13.95
N VAL A 122 -0.20 -13.63 15.11
CA VAL A 122 1.18 -14.11 15.24
C VAL A 122 1.39 -15.43 14.49
N LEU A 123 0.50 -16.39 14.71
CA LEU A 123 0.57 -17.69 14.04
C LEU A 123 0.32 -17.57 12.53
N ARG A 124 -0.62 -16.73 12.12
CA ARG A 124 -0.92 -16.46 10.71
C ARG A 124 0.31 -15.92 9.97
N ARG A 125 1.03 -14.98 10.59
CA ARG A 125 2.26 -14.44 10.02
C ARG A 125 3.32 -15.54 9.83
N LYS A 126 3.50 -16.43 10.81
CA LYS A 126 4.41 -17.58 10.70
C LYS A 126 3.98 -18.60 9.65
N LEU A 127 2.69 -18.91 9.55
CA LEU A 127 2.14 -19.76 8.49
C LEU A 127 2.41 -19.16 7.10
N MET A 128 2.20 -17.87 6.93
CA MET A 128 2.48 -17.16 5.69
C MET A 128 3.98 -17.14 5.37
N GLN A 129 4.82 -16.84 6.35
CA GLN A 129 6.28 -16.87 6.21
C GLN A 129 6.78 -18.25 5.76
N SER A 130 6.19 -19.31 6.29
CA SER A 130 6.52 -20.67 5.88
C SER A 130 6.06 -21.02 4.46
N ASN A 131 4.89 -20.55 4.02
CA ASN A 131 4.31 -20.94 2.72
C ASN A 131 4.63 -19.96 1.59
N GLN A 132 4.51 -18.67 1.88
CA GLN A 132 4.59 -17.57 0.91
C GLN A 132 5.38 -16.40 1.51
N PRO A 133 6.68 -16.57 1.80
CA PRO A 133 7.48 -15.57 2.52
C PRO A 133 7.45 -14.20 1.84
N GLN A 134 7.32 -14.17 0.51
CA GLN A 134 7.25 -12.92 -0.26
C GLN A 134 5.96 -12.12 -0.05
N GLN A 135 4.91 -12.74 0.52
CA GLN A 135 3.62 -12.06 0.76
C GLN A 135 3.54 -11.45 2.16
N VAL A 136 4.42 -11.81 3.08
CA VAL A 136 4.35 -11.37 4.49
C VAL A 136 4.37 -9.85 4.59
N ILE A 137 5.32 -9.21 3.92
CA ILE A 137 5.46 -7.74 4.00
C ILE A 137 4.24 -7.02 3.42
N PHE A 138 3.73 -7.49 2.28
CA PHE A 138 2.49 -6.93 1.72
C PHE A 138 1.31 -7.14 2.67
N SER A 139 1.18 -8.32 3.26
CA SER A 139 0.12 -8.62 4.23
C SER A 139 0.18 -7.69 5.44
N ASP A 140 1.37 -7.56 6.05
CA ASP A 140 1.60 -6.71 7.22
C ASP A 140 1.26 -5.23 6.90
N LEU A 141 1.67 -4.72 5.73
CA LEU A 141 1.36 -3.35 5.28
C LEU A 141 -0.14 -3.15 5.04
N ALA A 142 -0.75 -4.03 4.25
CA ALA A 142 -2.15 -3.91 3.85
C ALA A 142 -3.10 -4.10 5.03
N GLU A 143 -2.85 -5.10 5.88
CA GLU A 143 -3.62 -5.31 7.11
C GLU A 143 -3.45 -4.13 8.07
N GLY A 144 -2.21 -3.66 8.30
CA GLY A 144 -1.95 -2.50 9.14
C GLY A 144 -2.67 -1.23 8.66
N LYS A 145 -2.66 -0.96 7.33
CA LYS A 145 -3.38 0.16 6.72
C LYS A 145 -4.90 0.04 6.94
N LEU A 146 -5.46 -1.15 6.71
CA LEU A 146 -6.90 -1.41 6.90
C LEU A 146 -7.30 -1.27 8.38
N TYR A 147 -6.54 -1.85 9.32
CA TYR A 147 -6.85 -1.72 10.73
C TYR A 147 -6.82 -0.27 11.21
N ARG A 148 -5.85 0.55 10.77
CA ARG A 148 -5.83 1.97 11.09
C ARG A 148 -7.01 2.72 10.47
N ALA A 149 -7.37 2.44 9.24
CA ALA A 149 -8.51 3.06 8.58
C ALA A 149 -9.85 2.70 9.24
N VAL A 150 -10.01 1.47 9.75
CA VAL A 150 -11.25 1.00 10.37
C VAL A 150 -11.34 1.42 11.84
N TYR A 151 -10.27 1.24 12.62
CA TYR A 151 -10.31 1.40 14.08
C TYR A 151 -9.62 2.65 14.59
N GLY A 152 -8.81 3.33 13.77
CA GLY A 152 -8.09 4.52 14.18
C GLY A 152 -9.04 5.69 14.45
N ASN A 153 -8.72 6.50 15.48
CA ASN A 153 -9.45 7.72 15.80
C ASN A 153 -8.96 8.94 15.02
N ARG A 154 -7.73 8.88 14.45
CA ARG A 154 -7.10 9.98 13.72
C ARG A 154 -7.38 9.85 12.21
N GLN A 155 -8.65 9.93 11.82
CA GLN A 155 -9.06 9.66 10.44
C GLN A 155 -8.48 10.64 9.42
N LEU A 156 -8.34 11.93 9.77
CA LEU A 156 -7.68 12.89 8.88
C LEU A 156 -6.22 12.52 8.62
N GLU A 157 -5.50 12.06 9.66
CA GLU A 157 -4.11 11.60 9.51
C GLU A 157 -4.04 10.39 8.55
N GLU A 158 -4.90 9.39 8.70
CA GLU A 158 -4.94 8.23 7.81
C GLU A 158 -5.30 8.59 6.36
N GLN A 159 -6.23 9.53 6.15
CA GLN A 159 -6.56 10.06 4.83
C GLN A 159 -5.38 10.81 4.20
N LEU A 160 -4.63 11.57 4.98
CA LEU A 160 -3.45 12.28 4.51
C LEU A 160 -2.26 11.34 4.27
N VAL A 161 -2.08 10.28 5.08
CA VAL A 161 -1.08 9.25 4.81
C VAL A 161 -1.38 8.55 3.48
N ASP A 162 -2.63 8.22 3.22
CA ASP A 162 -3.05 7.63 1.94
C ASP A 162 -2.81 8.58 0.77
N PHE A 163 -3.21 9.85 0.92
CA PHE A 163 -2.98 10.90 -0.09
C PHE A 163 -1.49 11.10 -0.38
N TRP A 164 -0.66 11.31 0.64
CA TRP A 164 0.75 11.58 0.44
C TRP A 164 1.53 10.35 -0.04
N TYR A 165 1.15 9.13 0.40
CA TYR A 165 1.73 7.93 -0.18
C TYR A 165 1.41 7.82 -1.68
N ASN A 166 0.19 8.18 -2.08
CA ASN A 166 -0.23 8.19 -3.48
C ASN A 166 0.48 9.27 -4.30
N HIS A 167 0.64 10.48 -3.73
CA HIS A 167 1.36 11.60 -4.36
C HIS A 167 2.85 11.30 -4.55
N PHE A 168 3.51 10.72 -3.54
CA PHE A 168 4.89 10.24 -3.59
C PHE A 168 4.92 8.73 -3.83
N ASN A 169 4.22 8.25 -4.84
CA ASN A 169 4.01 6.82 -5.06
C ASN A 169 5.32 6.03 -5.23
N VAL A 170 5.39 4.89 -4.56
CA VAL A 170 6.44 3.87 -4.73
C VAL A 170 5.79 2.51 -4.94
N PHE A 171 6.17 1.82 -6.02
CA PHE A 171 5.66 0.49 -6.35
C PHE A 171 6.35 -0.59 -5.53
N LEU A 172 5.60 -1.21 -4.61
CA LEU A 172 6.10 -2.23 -3.66
C LEU A 172 6.85 -3.39 -4.33
N ASP A 173 6.41 -3.86 -5.49
CA ASP A 173 6.97 -5.05 -6.12
C ASP A 173 8.19 -4.76 -7.02
N LYS A 174 8.71 -3.52 -7.07
CA LYS A 174 9.97 -3.19 -7.75
C LYS A 174 11.18 -3.62 -6.90
N GLY A 175 11.65 -4.84 -7.08
CA GLY A 175 12.91 -5.32 -6.53
C GLY A 175 13.07 -5.14 -5.02
N ALA A 176 13.98 -4.24 -4.59
CA ALA A 176 14.25 -3.98 -3.18
C ALA A 176 13.14 -3.18 -2.47
N ASP A 177 12.27 -2.48 -3.21
CA ASP A 177 11.20 -1.65 -2.63
C ASP A 177 10.26 -2.45 -1.73
N ARG A 178 10.12 -3.75 -1.98
CA ARG A 178 9.37 -4.64 -1.09
C ARG A 178 9.84 -4.56 0.37
N PHE A 179 11.13 -4.34 0.61
CA PHE A 179 11.72 -4.24 1.94
C PHE A 179 11.88 -2.79 2.42
N LEU A 180 11.77 -1.83 1.51
CA LEU A 180 11.98 -0.41 1.79
C LEU A 180 10.67 0.34 2.06
N VAL A 181 9.56 -0.07 1.42
CA VAL A 181 8.24 0.56 1.56
C VAL A 181 7.70 0.58 3.00
N PRO A 182 7.90 -0.44 3.85
CA PRO A 182 7.44 -0.39 5.25
C PRO A 182 8.03 0.78 6.05
N THR A 183 9.32 1.07 5.87
CA THR A 183 9.97 2.22 6.49
C THR A 183 9.59 3.52 5.81
N TYR A 184 9.36 3.50 4.51
CA TYR A 184 8.96 4.65 3.73
C TYR A 184 7.62 5.26 4.21
N GLU A 185 6.56 4.46 4.32
CA GLU A 185 5.29 4.97 4.87
C GLU A 185 5.43 5.41 6.33
N ARG A 186 6.11 4.60 7.16
CA ARG A 186 6.19 4.82 8.60
C ARG A 186 7.05 6.01 8.99
N GLU A 187 8.18 6.21 8.31
CA GLU A 187 9.24 7.14 8.72
C GLU A 187 9.34 8.37 7.80
N ALA A 188 9.09 8.21 6.49
CA ALA A 188 9.20 9.32 5.56
C ALA A 188 7.87 10.06 5.34
N ILE A 189 6.72 9.37 5.37
CA ILE A 189 5.43 10.00 5.07
C ILE A 189 4.67 10.35 6.35
N ARG A 190 4.34 9.35 7.15
CA ARG A 190 3.42 9.49 8.30
C ARG A 190 3.79 10.61 9.28
N PRO A 191 5.03 10.81 9.69
CA PRO A 191 5.39 11.87 10.63
C PRO A 191 5.16 13.28 10.09
N HIS A 192 5.14 13.45 8.77
CA HIS A 192 5.17 14.75 8.09
C HIS A 192 3.84 15.16 7.45
N VAL A 193 2.78 14.32 7.49
CA VAL A 193 1.52 14.56 6.76
C VAL A 193 0.77 15.85 7.15
N LEU A 194 1.06 16.40 8.31
CA LEU A 194 0.54 17.69 8.83
C LEU A 194 1.68 18.62 9.30
N GLY A 195 2.91 18.36 8.87
CA GLY A 195 4.09 19.21 9.10
C GLY A 195 4.33 20.18 7.95
N HIS A 196 5.59 20.60 7.79
CA HIS A 196 6.00 21.43 6.65
C HIS A 196 6.25 20.58 5.41
N PHE A 197 5.76 21.05 4.27
CA PHE A 197 5.92 20.35 2.99
C PHE A 197 7.40 20.11 2.62
N ARG A 198 8.28 21.06 2.96
CA ARG A 198 9.72 20.94 2.73
C ARG A 198 10.33 19.71 3.44
N GLU A 199 9.90 19.43 4.68
CA GLU A 199 10.36 18.28 5.46
C GLU A 199 9.83 16.96 4.86
N LEU A 200 8.55 16.93 4.47
CA LEU A 200 7.95 15.80 3.78
C LEU A 200 8.66 15.51 2.46
N LEU A 201 8.95 16.56 1.67
CA LEU A 201 9.65 16.45 0.39
C LEU A 201 11.06 15.89 0.58
N GLU A 202 11.83 16.37 1.58
CA GLU A 202 13.17 15.86 1.86
C GLU A 202 13.14 14.41 2.33
N SER A 203 12.24 14.09 3.25
CA SER A 203 12.09 12.75 3.80
C SER A 203 11.74 11.72 2.72
N THR A 204 10.88 12.10 1.75
CA THR A 204 10.54 11.23 0.62
C THR A 204 11.66 11.18 -0.42
N ALA A 205 12.25 12.32 -0.78
CA ALA A 205 13.31 12.41 -1.79
C ALA A 205 14.59 11.66 -1.37
N SER A 206 14.97 11.69 -0.10
CA SER A 206 16.13 10.97 0.45
C SER A 206 15.83 9.53 0.85
N SER A 207 14.55 9.11 0.82
CA SER A 207 14.19 7.75 1.20
C SER A 207 14.81 6.71 0.28
N PRO A 208 15.40 5.64 0.84
CA PRO A 208 15.88 4.50 0.06
C PRO A 208 14.83 3.93 -0.91
N ALA A 209 13.55 3.92 -0.54
CA ALA A 209 12.48 3.44 -1.40
C ALA A 209 12.34 4.32 -2.66
N MET A 210 12.20 5.63 -2.51
CA MET A 210 12.08 6.54 -3.66
C MET A 210 13.33 6.54 -4.54
N LEU A 211 14.52 6.54 -3.92
CA LEU A 211 15.79 6.45 -4.65
C LEU A 211 15.92 5.16 -5.46
N PHE A 212 15.42 4.04 -4.93
CA PHE A 212 15.41 2.76 -5.63
C PHE A 212 14.32 2.71 -6.70
N TYR A 213 13.12 3.16 -6.37
CA TYR A 213 11.99 3.15 -7.29
C TYR A 213 12.24 3.97 -8.55
N LEU A 214 12.80 5.16 -8.44
CA LEU A 214 13.14 6.03 -9.58
C LEU A 214 14.59 5.87 -10.06
N ASP A 215 15.30 4.85 -9.57
CA ASP A 215 16.68 4.48 -9.97
C ASP A 215 17.75 5.55 -9.71
N ASN A 216 17.48 6.59 -8.89
CA ASN A 216 18.47 7.64 -8.59
C ASN A 216 19.68 7.11 -7.83
N TRP A 217 19.56 6.00 -7.10
CA TRP A 217 20.67 5.36 -6.39
C TRP A 217 21.83 4.95 -7.32
N GLN A 218 21.59 4.94 -8.64
CA GLN A 218 22.60 4.63 -9.66
C GLN A 218 23.14 5.89 -10.37
N SER A 219 22.60 7.09 -10.05
CA SER A 219 22.95 8.35 -10.74
C SER A 219 24.36 8.80 -10.41
N VAL A 220 25.15 9.10 -11.45
CA VAL A 220 26.55 9.53 -11.34
C VAL A 220 26.83 10.68 -12.32
N ALA A 221 27.81 11.53 -11.98
CA ALA A 221 28.23 12.65 -12.82
C ALA A 221 28.66 12.17 -14.22
N PRO A 222 28.34 12.91 -15.30
CA PRO A 222 28.63 12.51 -16.67
C PRO A 222 30.13 12.25 -16.93
N ASN A 223 31.03 12.98 -16.29
CA ASN A 223 32.47 12.90 -16.46
C ASN A 223 33.15 11.72 -15.75
N GLN A 224 32.42 10.98 -14.95
CA GLN A 224 32.94 9.85 -14.17
C GLN A 224 32.85 8.51 -14.89
N VAL A 225 32.42 8.56 -16.14
CA VAL A 225 32.20 7.38 -16.96
C VAL A 225 33.46 7.01 -17.72
N ARG A 226 34.43 6.34 -17.06
CA ARG A 226 35.54 5.66 -17.77
C ARG A 226 35.06 4.32 -18.32
N ARG A 227 35.15 4.14 -19.67
CA ARG A 227 34.80 2.88 -20.34
C ARG A 227 36.03 1.95 -20.44
N PRO A 228 35.99 0.75 -19.85
CA PRO A 228 36.67 -0.41 -20.46
C PRO A 228 35.76 -0.93 -21.60
N MET A 229 36.36 -1.27 -22.73
CA MET A 229 35.69 -1.90 -23.87
C MET A 229 35.05 -3.23 -23.39
N GLY A 230 33.71 -3.37 -23.55
CA GLY A 230 32.98 -4.58 -23.12
C GLY A 230 32.19 -4.49 -21.81
N ALA A 231 32.14 -3.35 -21.12
CA ALA A 231 31.38 -3.17 -19.89
C ALA A 231 29.87 -3.01 -20.12
N ARG A 232 29.07 -3.50 -19.14
CA ARG A 232 27.60 -3.39 -19.05
C ARG A 232 27.10 -1.95 -19.24
N PRO A 233 25.77 -1.76 -19.56
CA PRO A 233 25.20 -0.42 -19.78
C PRO A 233 25.54 0.53 -18.63
N GLN A 234 25.90 1.71 -19.01
CA GLN A 234 26.54 2.74 -18.24
C GLN A 234 25.61 3.32 -17.17
N ARG A 235 26.10 3.45 -15.93
CA ARG A 235 25.58 4.41 -14.97
C ARG A 235 25.79 5.81 -15.54
N GLY A 236 24.76 6.65 -15.55
CA GLY A 236 24.80 8.00 -16.06
C GLY A 236 23.94 8.90 -15.20
N LEU A 237 23.69 10.09 -15.69
CA LEU A 237 22.77 11.02 -15.07
C LEU A 237 21.35 10.47 -15.11
N ASN A 238 20.65 10.49 -14.00
CA ASN A 238 19.26 10.06 -13.92
C ASN A 238 18.31 11.25 -14.03
N GLU A 239 17.87 11.52 -15.27
CA GLU A 239 16.89 12.57 -15.53
C GLU A 239 15.46 12.17 -15.10
N ASN A 240 15.15 10.89 -15.04
CA ASN A 240 13.81 10.43 -14.66
C ASN A 240 13.45 10.86 -13.24
N TYR A 241 14.35 10.62 -12.28
CA TYR A 241 14.15 11.06 -10.89
C TYR A 241 13.94 12.58 -10.79
N ALA A 242 14.77 13.36 -11.51
CA ALA A 242 14.67 14.81 -11.51
C ALA A 242 13.35 15.29 -12.13
N ARG A 243 12.91 14.62 -13.20
CA ARG A 243 11.63 14.92 -13.86
C ARG A 243 10.46 14.67 -12.92
N GLU A 244 10.39 13.50 -12.31
CA GLU A 244 9.30 13.15 -11.39
C GLU A 244 9.29 14.08 -10.16
N LEU A 245 10.46 14.44 -9.63
CA LEU A 245 10.58 15.40 -8.53
C LEU A 245 10.00 16.77 -8.89
N MET A 246 10.27 17.28 -10.11
CA MET A 246 9.77 18.57 -10.57
C MET A 246 8.30 18.50 -11.02
N GLU A 247 7.96 17.48 -11.80
CA GLU A 247 6.68 17.37 -12.47
C GLU A 247 5.57 16.85 -11.56
N LEU A 248 5.80 15.74 -10.87
CA LEU A 248 4.76 15.07 -10.09
C LEU A 248 4.79 15.45 -8.61
N HIS A 249 5.98 15.67 -8.05
CA HIS A 249 6.10 15.87 -6.61
C HIS A 249 6.03 17.34 -6.19
N THR A 250 6.27 18.31 -7.13
CA THR A 250 6.35 19.73 -6.77
C THR A 250 5.63 20.67 -7.73
N LEU A 251 6.23 21.01 -8.87
CA LEU A 251 5.78 22.12 -9.72
C LEU A 251 4.50 21.85 -10.52
N GLY A 252 4.22 20.57 -10.80
CA GLY A 252 3.22 20.16 -11.78
C GLY A 252 3.75 20.23 -13.22
N VAL A 253 3.03 19.58 -14.15
CA VAL A 253 3.42 19.51 -15.59
C VAL A 253 3.62 20.91 -16.20
N ASP A 254 2.77 21.87 -15.82
CA ASP A 254 2.81 23.25 -16.33
C ASP A 254 3.60 24.19 -15.40
N GLY A 255 4.52 23.64 -14.58
CA GLY A 255 5.21 24.37 -13.51
C GLY A 255 6.24 25.40 -13.96
N GLY A 256 6.49 25.56 -15.28
CA GLY A 256 7.37 26.59 -15.84
C GLY A 256 8.85 26.20 -15.91
N TYR A 257 9.19 24.93 -15.72
CA TYR A 257 10.55 24.39 -15.88
C TYR A 257 10.85 23.95 -17.33
N THR A 258 12.11 23.81 -17.63
CA THR A 258 12.62 23.37 -18.93
C THR A 258 13.38 22.04 -18.84
N GLN A 259 13.63 21.39 -19.98
CA GLN A 259 14.51 20.22 -20.02
C GLN A 259 15.91 20.50 -19.45
N LYS A 260 16.40 21.74 -19.58
CA LYS A 260 17.68 22.15 -18.98
C LYS A 260 17.60 22.12 -17.46
N ASP A 261 16.51 22.60 -16.87
CA ASP A 261 16.31 22.55 -15.41
C ASP A 261 16.29 21.11 -14.90
N ILE A 262 15.64 20.17 -15.63
CA ILE A 262 15.66 18.74 -15.29
C ILE A 262 17.09 18.19 -15.25
N ILE A 263 17.92 18.53 -16.25
CA ILE A 263 19.33 18.10 -16.30
C ILE A 263 20.11 18.68 -15.11
N GLU A 264 19.94 19.97 -14.82
CA GLU A 264 20.63 20.64 -13.72
C GLU A 264 20.20 20.04 -12.35
N VAL A 265 18.91 19.77 -12.16
CA VAL A 265 18.39 19.06 -10.96
C VAL A 265 18.99 17.66 -10.89
N ALA A 266 19.00 16.89 -11.98
CA ALA A 266 19.59 15.55 -11.99
C ALA A 266 21.09 15.58 -11.60
N ARG A 267 21.86 16.60 -12.04
CA ARG A 267 23.24 16.81 -11.63
C ARG A 267 23.36 17.05 -10.10
N CYS A 268 22.43 17.80 -9.51
CA CYS A 268 22.39 18.05 -8.07
C CYS A 268 22.15 16.77 -7.24
N PHE A 269 21.39 15.81 -7.77
CA PHE A 269 21.08 14.54 -7.09
C PHE A 269 22.04 13.39 -7.41
N THR A 270 23.09 13.62 -8.19
CA THR A 270 24.16 12.62 -8.35
C THR A 270 24.82 12.31 -7.02
N GLY A 271 25.08 11.03 -6.76
CA GLY A 271 25.67 10.58 -5.49
C GLY A 271 24.68 10.38 -4.34
N TRP A 272 23.42 10.80 -4.46
CA TRP A 272 22.36 10.37 -3.55
C TRP A 272 22.04 8.91 -3.83
N THR A 273 22.45 8.02 -2.93
CA THR A 273 22.44 6.57 -3.16
C THR A 273 21.96 5.79 -1.93
N ILE A 274 21.98 4.48 -2.03
CA ILE A 274 21.53 3.56 -0.99
C ILE A 274 22.66 2.63 -0.62
N ARG A 275 22.91 2.50 0.67
CA ARG A 275 23.81 1.47 1.22
C ARG A 275 23.05 0.14 1.32
N ASN A 276 23.53 -0.92 0.66
CA ASN A 276 22.99 -2.27 0.72
C ASN A 276 21.45 -2.35 0.46
N PRO A 277 20.94 -1.92 -0.70
CA PRO A 277 19.49 -1.83 -0.94
C PRO A 277 18.75 -3.15 -0.75
N GLN A 278 19.40 -4.30 -0.98
CA GLN A 278 18.81 -5.63 -0.80
C GLN A 278 18.74 -6.11 0.67
N GLN A 279 19.28 -5.33 1.59
CA GLN A 279 19.37 -5.67 3.02
C GLN A 279 18.70 -4.63 3.92
N GLY A 280 17.61 -4.04 3.47
CA GLY A 280 16.89 -2.99 4.19
C GLY A 280 17.64 -1.66 4.25
N GLY A 281 18.26 -1.28 3.14
CA GLY A 281 19.21 -0.21 2.98
C GLY A 281 18.89 1.13 3.62
N SER A 282 19.92 1.92 3.88
CA SER A 282 19.84 3.29 4.37
C SER A 282 20.34 4.28 3.32
N PHE A 283 19.88 5.53 3.41
CA PHE A 283 20.40 6.63 2.62
C PHE A 283 21.92 6.75 2.80
N GLN A 284 22.62 6.97 1.72
CA GLN A 284 24.04 7.28 1.71
C GLN A 284 24.32 8.34 0.64
N TYR A 285 25.17 9.30 0.96
CA TYR A 285 25.75 10.20 -0.03
C TYR A 285 27.15 9.72 -0.45
N ASN A 286 27.40 9.66 -1.76
CA ASN A 286 28.69 9.28 -2.33
C ASN A 286 29.30 10.47 -3.10
N ASP A 287 30.15 11.23 -2.41
CA ASP A 287 30.80 12.41 -2.95
C ASP A 287 31.68 12.14 -4.20
N ARG A 288 32.21 10.92 -4.34
CA ARG A 288 33.10 10.56 -5.46
C ARG A 288 32.41 10.56 -6.82
N VAL A 289 31.11 10.36 -6.84
CA VAL A 289 30.31 10.29 -8.08
C VAL A 289 29.41 11.50 -8.27
N HIS A 290 29.48 12.47 -7.34
CA HIS A 290 28.71 13.71 -7.43
C HIS A 290 29.29 14.67 -8.47
N ASP A 291 28.40 15.39 -9.18
CA ASP A 291 28.77 16.46 -10.11
C ASP A 291 29.14 17.74 -9.35
N LYS A 292 30.42 18.09 -9.36
CA LYS A 292 30.99 19.25 -8.66
C LYS A 292 30.89 20.56 -9.45
N GLY A 293 30.36 20.54 -10.67
CA GLY A 293 30.24 21.74 -11.51
C GLY A 293 29.19 22.71 -10.96
N GLU A 294 29.23 23.95 -11.38
CA GLU A 294 28.16 24.93 -11.17
C GLU A 294 26.85 24.44 -11.84
N LYS A 295 25.71 24.72 -11.21
CA LYS A 295 24.37 24.38 -11.73
C LYS A 295 23.47 25.61 -11.64
N ILE A 296 22.47 25.69 -12.52
CA ILE A 296 21.43 26.72 -12.50
C ILE A 296 20.09 26.04 -12.55
N VAL A 297 19.32 26.12 -11.47
CA VAL A 297 17.99 25.49 -11.32
C VAL A 297 16.93 26.59 -11.20
N LEU A 298 15.99 26.63 -12.14
CA LEU A 298 14.92 27.65 -12.16
C LEU A 298 15.46 29.09 -12.00
N GLY A 299 16.60 29.38 -12.64
CA GLY A 299 17.26 30.67 -12.56
C GLY A 299 18.11 30.91 -11.30
N VAL A 300 18.08 30.00 -10.33
CA VAL A 300 18.90 30.10 -9.10
C VAL A 300 20.24 29.40 -9.31
N ARG A 301 21.32 30.12 -9.02
CA ARG A 301 22.71 29.63 -9.13
C ARG A 301 23.08 28.79 -7.89
N ILE A 302 23.54 27.56 -8.14
CA ILE A 302 24.17 26.67 -7.16
C ILE A 302 25.67 26.63 -7.49
N PRO A 303 26.55 27.17 -6.60
CA PRO A 303 27.97 27.30 -6.88
C PRO A 303 28.68 25.96 -7.11
N ALA A 304 29.76 25.96 -7.88
CA ALA A 304 30.63 24.80 -8.04
C ALA A 304 31.30 24.39 -6.72
N GLY A 305 31.65 23.11 -6.59
CA GLY A 305 32.31 22.54 -5.41
C GLY A 305 31.36 22.09 -4.31
N GLY A 306 30.05 22.14 -4.54
CA GLY A 306 29.03 21.64 -3.62
C GLY A 306 29.08 20.13 -3.42
N GLY A 307 28.12 19.61 -2.69
CA GLY A 307 28.02 18.20 -2.32
C GLY A 307 26.56 17.76 -2.12
N ARG A 308 26.29 17.03 -1.03
CA ARG A 308 24.93 16.62 -0.66
C ARG A 308 23.96 17.81 -0.63
N ASP A 309 24.44 18.95 -0.15
CA ASP A 309 23.69 20.20 -0.01
C ASP A 309 23.22 20.81 -1.33
N ASP A 310 23.75 20.39 -2.48
CA ASP A 310 23.21 20.81 -3.78
C ASP A 310 21.78 20.27 -3.98
N GLY A 311 21.54 19.00 -3.64
CA GLY A 311 20.19 18.43 -3.65
C GLY A 311 19.26 19.08 -2.62
N GLU A 312 19.76 19.37 -1.42
CA GLU A 312 19.00 20.06 -0.37
C GLU A 312 18.55 21.45 -0.82
N LYS A 313 19.44 22.22 -1.48
CA LYS A 313 19.11 23.54 -2.07
C LYS A 313 18.03 23.42 -3.17
N VAL A 314 18.08 22.37 -3.98
CA VAL A 314 17.01 22.11 -4.97
C VAL A 314 15.67 21.91 -4.26
N LEU A 315 15.64 21.11 -3.19
CA LEU A 315 14.40 20.91 -2.43
C LEU A 315 13.89 22.20 -1.81
N ASP A 316 14.78 23.09 -1.34
CA ASP A 316 14.41 24.42 -0.83
C ASP A 316 13.80 25.30 -1.93
N ILE A 317 14.40 25.32 -3.13
CA ILE A 317 13.88 26.06 -4.29
C ILE A 317 12.48 25.55 -4.67
N LEU A 318 12.33 24.24 -4.77
CA LEU A 318 11.06 23.60 -5.19
C LEU A 318 9.96 23.79 -4.15
N ALA A 319 10.25 23.60 -2.88
CA ALA A 319 9.25 23.74 -1.80
C ALA A 319 8.68 25.16 -1.67
N LYS A 320 9.49 26.18 -1.99
CA LYS A 320 9.09 27.61 -1.91
C LYS A 320 8.54 28.15 -3.22
N HIS A 321 8.50 27.34 -4.27
CA HIS A 321 8.09 27.83 -5.59
C HIS A 321 6.55 28.05 -5.64
N PRO A 322 6.09 29.18 -6.22
CA PRO A 322 4.63 29.46 -6.33
C PRO A 322 3.85 28.37 -7.08
N SER A 323 4.45 27.76 -8.11
CA SER A 323 3.81 26.64 -8.83
C SER A 323 3.59 25.44 -7.91
N THR A 324 4.55 25.12 -7.02
CA THR A 324 4.40 24.06 -6.02
C THR A 324 3.24 24.35 -5.06
N ALA A 325 3.15 25.59 -4.55
CA ALA A 325 2.06 25.99 -3.68
C ALA A 325 0.70 25.78 -4.34
N ARG A 326 0.57 26.17 -5.62
CA ARG A 326 -0.69 25.99 -6.39
C ARG A 326 -0.96 24.53 -6.72
N PHE A 327 0.05 23.78 -7.13
CA PHE A 327 -0.09 22.39 -7.51
C PHE A 327 -0.52 21.53 -6.31
N ILE A 328 0.16 21.64 -5.17
CA ILE A 328 -0.18 20.94 -3.95
C ILE A 328 -1.57 21.35 -3.43
N SER A 329 -1.91 22.64 -3.47
CA SER A 329 -3.24 23.13 -3.09
C SER A 329 -4.33 22.55 -3.99
N LYS A 330 -4.09 22.47 -5.30
CA LYS A 330 -5.01 21.84 -6.26
C LYS A 330 -5.20 20.36 -5.98
N GLU A 331 -4.12 19.61 -5.79
CA GLU A 331 -4.17 18.18 -5.49
C GLU A 331 -4.98 17.88 -4.22
N LEU A 332 -4.74 18.63 -3.14
CA LEU A 332 -5.51 18.52 -1.90
C LEU A 332 -6.99 18.88 -2.11
N ALA A 333 -7.28 19.96 -2.83
CA ALA A 333 -8.65 20.34 -3.11
C ALA A 333 -9.37 19.33 -4.02
N GLN A 334 -8.67 18.73 -4.99
CA GLN A 334 -9.20 17.62 -5.81
C GLN A 334 -9.48 16.37 -4.99
N ARG A 335 -8.66 16.07 -4.01
CA ARG A 335 -8.87 14.92 -3.12
C ARG A 335 -10.07 15.12 -2.22
N PHE A 336 -10.27 16.33 -1.64
CA PHE A 336 -11.19 16.55 -0.53
C PHE A 336 -12.45 17.31 -0.88
N VAL A 337 -12.49 18.07 -2.00
CA VAL A 337 -13.61 18.96 -2.32
C VAL A 337 -14.35 18.50 -3.58
N ALA A 338 -13.71 18.52 -4.75
CA ALA A 338 -14.33 18.17 -6.03
C ALA A 338 -13.25 17.84 -7.08
N ASP A 339 -13.64 17.19 -8.20
CA ASP A 339 -12.72 16.92 -9.31
C ASP A 339 -12.20 18.21 -9.96
N ASP A 340 -13.05 19.23 -10.02
CA ASP A 340 -12.72 20.58 -10.49
C ASP A 340 -12.98 21.59 -9.36
N PRO A 341 -12.01 21.75 -8.44
CA PRO A 341 -12.19 22.62 -7.29
C PRO A 341 -12.15 24.10 -7.70
N PRO A 342 -12.92 24.97 -7.03
CA PRO A 342 -12.98 26.38 -7.36
C PRO A 342 -11.59 27.05 -7.35
N PRO A 343 -11.19 27.78 -8.41
CA PRO A 343 -9.88 28.45 -8.47
C PRO A 343 -9.60 29.38 -7.28
N ALA A 344 -10.64 30.07 -6.76
CA ALA A 344 -10.51 30.94 -5.60
C ALA A 344 -10.06 30.19 -4.33
N LEU A 345 -10.52 28.95 -4.16
CA LEU A 345 -10.07 28.08 -3.07
C LEU A 345 -8.59 27.72 -3.23
N ILE A 346 -8.20 27.29 -4.44
CA ILE A 346 -6.81 26.92 -4.75
C ILE A 346 -5.87 28.10 -4.46
N GLU A 347 -6.22 29.31 -4.92
CA GLU A 347 -5.42 30.51 -4.66
C GLU A 347 -5.32 30.86 -3.18
N SER A 348 -6.42 30.71 -2.42
CA SER A 348 -6.43 30.95 -0.98
C SER A 348 -5.50 29.95 -0.24
N MET A 349 -5.58 28.66 -0.61
CA MET A 349 -4.72 27.62 -0.05
C MET A 349 -3.24 27.84 -0.44
N ALA A 350 -2.97 28.19 -1.71
CA ALA A 350 -1.60 28.49 -2.17
C ALA A 350 -0.99 29.71 -1.47
N LYS A 351 -1.80 30.74 -1.22
CA LYS A 351 -1.36 31.90 -0.42
C LYS A 351 -1.01 31.50 1.02
N THR A 352 -1.83 30.66 1.66
CA THR A 352 -1.52 30.11 2.98
C THR A 352 -0.24 29.30 2.93
N PHE A 353 -0.08 28.41 1.96
CA PHE A 353 1.13 27.61 1.77
C PHE A 353 2.39 28.49 1.75
N LEU A 354 2.40 29.52 0.91
CA LEU A 354 3.57 30.42 0.80
C LEU A 354 3.81 31.25 2.06
N SER A 355 2.76 31.72 2.73
CA SER A 355 2.89 32.58 3.92
C SER A 355 3.25 31.83 5.19
N THR A 356 3.09 30.50 5.22
CA THR A 356 3.38 29.64 6.37
C THR A 356 4.56 28.69 6.11
N ASP A 357 5.38 28.96 5.08
CA ASP A 357 6.51 28.12 4.69
C ASP A 357 6.10 26.65 4.45
N GLY A 358 4.95 26.45 3.79
CA GLY A 358 4.43 25.13 3.44
C GLY A 358 3.83 24.33 4.60
N ASP A 359 3.30 24.98 5.65
CA ASP A 359 2.60 24.29 6.74
C ASP A 359 1.31 23.64 6.24
N ILE A 360 1.35 22.31 6.07
CA ILE A 360 0.24 21.50 5.53
C ILE A 360 -1.00 21.60 6.43
N ARG A 361 -0.82 21.70 7.75
CA ARG A 361 -1.93 21.84 8.70
C ARG A 361 -2.70 23.13 8.46
N GLU A 362 -2.01 24.26 8.27
CA GLU A 362 -2.67 25.55 8.00
C GLU A 362 -3.31 25.57 6.60
N VAL A 363 -2.70 24.94 5.61
CA VAL A 363 -3.30 24.74 4.27
C VAL A 363 -4.59 23.92 4.37
N MET A 364 -4.57 22.80 5.09
CA MET A 364 -5.76 21.97 5.32
C MET A 364 -6.84 22.72 6.09
N LYS A 365 -6.47 23.48 7.09
CA LYS A 365 -7.40 24.32 7.85
C LYS A 365 -8.05 25.37 6.95
N THR A 366 -7.27 26.05 6.11
CA THR A 366 -7.79 27.00 5.11
C THR A 366 -8.84 26.35 4.22
N MET A 367 -8.60 25.13 3.74
CA MET A 367 -9.54 24.37 2.92
C MET A 367 -10.81 23.99 3.72
N LEU A 368 -10.65 23.32 4.86
CA LEU A 368 -11.76 22.76 5.64
C LEU A 368 -12.70 23.84 6.22
N MET A 369 -12.17 25.05 6.48
CA MET A 369 -12.95 26.18 6.99
C MET A 369 -13.50 27.09 5.87
N SER A 370 -13.25 26.77 4.60
CA SER A 370 -13.71 27.56 3.47
C SER A 370 -15.21 27.35 3.20
N LYS A 371 -15.84 28.40 2.65
CA LYS A 371 -17.24 28.31 2.17
C LYS A 371 -17.41 27.33 1.01
N GLU A 372 -16.35 27.14 0.22
CA GLU A 372 -16.31 26.20 -0.90
C GLU A 372 -16.41 24.75 -0.41
N PHE A 373 -15.64 24.38 0.62
CA PHE A 373 -15.71 23.06 1.22
C PHE A 373 -17.06 22.80 1.91
N LEU A 374 -17.60 23.81 2.58
CA LEU A 374 -18.90 23.73 3.29
C LEU A 374 -20.11 23.94 2.37
N SER A 375 -19.90 24.06 1.08
CA SER A 375 -20.99 24.29 0.11
C SER A 375 -21.79 23.02 -0.19
N ALA A 376 -23.05 23.20 -0.61
CA ALA A 376 -23.87 22.10 -1.13
C ALA A 376 -23.26 21.40 -2.37
N GLY A 377 -22.42 22.14 -3.15
CA GLY A 377 -21.75 21.60 -4.32
C GLY A 377 -20.57 20.68 -3.99
N ALA A 378 -19.97 20.82 -2.81
CA ALA A 378 -18.91 19.95 -2.33
C ALA A 378 -19.46 18.73 -1.58
N TYR A 379 -20.67 18.83 -1.03
CA TYR A 379 -21.31 17.74 -0.31
C TYR A 379 -21.59 16.54 -1.24
N HIS A 380 -21.04 15.39 -0.93
CA HIS A 380 -21.11 14.16 -1.75
C HIS A 380 -20.61 14.33 -3.20
N ALA A 381 -19.69 15.27 -3.44
CA ALA A 381 -19.14 15.52 -4.77
C ALA A 381 -18.12 14.45 -5.19
N LYS A 382 -17.45 13.81 -4.24
CA LYS A 382 -16.39 12.83 -4.49
C LYS A 382 -16.89 11.40 -4.41
N VAL A 383 -16.48 10.58 -5.37
CA VAL A 383 -16.69 9.13 -5.32
C VAL A 383 -15.60 8.52 -4.44
N LYS A 384 -16.00 7.68 -3.50
CA LYS A 384 -15.06 6.92 -2.67
C LYS A 384 -14.21 6.00 -3.54
N THR A 385 -12.90 5.97 -3.32
CA THR A 385 -12.05 4.92 -3.89
C THR A 385 -12.48 3.55 -3.36
N PRO A 386 -12.06 2.43 -3.96
CA PRO A 386 -12.31 1.09 -3.41
C PRO A 386 -11.87 0.93 -1.97
N PHE A 387 -10.71 1.47 -1.60
CA PHE A 387 -10.21 1.47 -0.22
C PHE A 387 -11.14 2.27 0.71
N GLU A 388 -11.49 3.49 0.34
CA GLU A 388 -12.41 4.34 1.12
C GLU A 388 -13.79 3.70 1.28
N MET A 389 -14.32 3.11 0.21
CA MET A 389 -15.61 2.43 0.23
C MET A 389 -15.61 1.25 1.21
N ILE A 390 -14.62 0.37 1.13
CA ILE A 390 -14.52 -0.79 2.01
C ILE A 390 -14.30 -0.36 3.45
N ALA A 391 -13.37 0.54 3.73
CA ALA A 391 -13.11 1.05 5.07
C ALA A 391 -14.36 1.72 5.68
N SER A 392 -15.06 2.56 4.91
CA SER A 392 -16.28 3.22 5.38
C SER A 392 -17.43 2.24 5.60
N ALA A 393 -17.57 1.19 4.78
CA ALA A 393 -18.60 0.16 4.96
C ALA A 393 -18.36 -0.65 6.25
N LEU A 394 -17.11 -1.01 6.53
CA LEU A 394 -16.75 -1.68 7.78
C LEU A 394 -17.05 -0.81 9.02
N ARG A 395 -16.72 0.48 8.93
CA ARG A 395 -17.01 1.44 10.03
C ARG A 395 -18.52 1.64 10.21
N ALA A 396 -19.27 1.84 9.14
CA ALA A 396 -20.72 2.08 9.20
C ALA A 396 -21.49 0.88 9.75
N THR A 397 -20.99 -0.34 9.51
CA THR A 397 -21.61 -1.57 10.04
C THR A 397 -21.08 -1.98 11.42
N GLY A 398 -20.06 -1.31 11.94
CA GLY A 398 -19.37 -1.72 13.17
C GLY A 398 -18.74 -3.10 13.04
N ALA A 399 -18.24 -3.43 11.86
CA ALA A 399 -17.67 -4.74 11.56
C ALA A 399 -16.43 -5.05 12.40
N GLU A 400 -16.35 -6.28 12.87
CA GLU A 400 -15.13 -6.84 13.47
C GLU A 400 -14.28 -7.51 12.38
N VAL A 401 -13.00 -7.11 12.28
CA VAL A 401 -12.06 -7.62 11.29
C VAL A 401 -11.02 -8.49 12.00
N ASP A 402 -11.15 -9.79 11.87
CA ASP A 402 -10.17 -10.77 12.38
C ASP A 402 -9.01 -11.00 11.40
N TYR A 403 -9.27 -10.84 10.08
CA TYR A 403 -8.30 -11.10 9.03
C TYR A 403 -8.54 -10.15 7.84
N ALA A 404 -7.65 -9.19 7.66
CA ALA A 404 -7.85 -8.11 6.69
C ALA A 404 -7.28 -8.38 5.29
N LEU A 405 -6.44 -9.40 5.09
CA LEU A 405 -5.85 -9.68 3.77
C LEU A 405 -6.90 -9.95 2.67
N PRO A 406 -8.01 -10.68 2.92
CA PRO A 406 -9.08 -10.82 1.93
C PRO A 406 -9.72 -9.49 1.53
N LEU A 407 -9.81 -8.53 2.46
CA LEU A 407 -10.28 -7.17 2.16
C LEU A 407 -9.30 -6.43 1.25
N ALA A 408 -7.99 -6.53 1.51
CA ALA A 408 -6.97 -5.95 0.64
C ALA A 408 -7.00 -6.55 -0.79
N GLN A 409 -7.27 -7.84 -0.90
CA GLN A 409 -7.47 -8.51 -2.20
C GLN A 409 -8.75 -7.99 -2.89
N GLN A 410 -9.82 -7.79 -2.15
CA GLN A 410 -11.08 -7.23 -2.68
C GLN A 410 -10.89 -5.79 -3.17
N ILE A 411 -10.14 -4.96 -2.44
CA ILE A 411 -9.77 -3.59 -2.86
C ILE A 411 -9.02 -3.65 -4.20
N GLY A 412 -8.05 -4.57 -4.31
CA GLY A 412 -7.32 -4.79 -5.55
C GLY A 412 -8.20 -5.25 -6.73
N GLN A 413 -9.16 -6.14 -6.48
CA GLN A 413 -10.13 -6.59 -7.50
C GLN A 413 -11.06 -5.46 -7.97
N LEU A 414 -11.31 -4.48 -7.10
CA LEU A 414 -12.08 -3.28 -7.43
C LEU A 414 -11.26 -2.20 -8.16
N GLY A 415 -9.97 -2.46 -8.43
CA GLY A 415 -9.10 -1.59 -9.23
C GLY A 415 -8.06 -0.79 -8.44
N GLU A 416 -7.95 -0.97 -7.12
CA GLU A 416 -7.00 -0.23 -6.26
C GLU A 416 -6.10 -1.20 -5.45
N PRO A 417 -5.22 -2.01 -6.09
CA PRO A 417 -4.30 -2.85 -5.34
C PRO A 417 -3.35 -1.99 -4.47
N LEU A 418 -3.48 -2.11 -3.15
CA LEU A 418 -2.74 -1.31 -2.18
C LEU A 418 -1.22 -1.44 -2.39
N TYR A 419 -0.48 -0.31 -2.38
CA TYR A 419 0.98 -0.23 -2.59
C TYR A 419 1.47 -0.74 -3.95
N ARG A 420 0.58 -1.01 -4.91
CA ARG A 420 0.92 -1.66 -6.18
C ARG A 420 0.57 -0.84 -7.44
N LYS A 421 0.43 0.46 -7.29
CA LYS A 421 0.39 1.36 -8.46
C LYS A 421 1.78 1.40 -9.08
N VAL A 422 1.88 1.03 -10.36
CA VAL A 422 3.17 0.88 -11.05
C VAL A 422 3.74 2.23 -11.46
N GLU A 423 2.87 3.15 -11.90
CA GLU A 423 3.26 4.47 -12.40
C GLU A 423 3.52 5.44 -11.24
N PRO A 424 4.52 6.33 -11.35
CA PRO A 424 4.86 7.31 -10.32
C PRO A 424 3.75 8.34 -10.06
N THR A 425 2.81 8.51 -11.00
CA THR A 425 1.64 9.38 -10.84
C THR A 425 0.68 8.97 -9.73
N GLY A 426 0.78 7.76 -9.18
CA GLY A 426 -0.20 7.23 -8.24
C GLY A 426 -1.57 6.96 -8.88
N TYR A 427 -2.58 6.70 -8.04
CA TYR A 427 -3.98 6.57 -8.44
C TYR A 427 -4.61 7.95 -8.63
N SER A 428 -5.43 8.11 -9.66
CA SER A 428 -6.15 9.35 -9.91
C SER A 428 -7.17 9.66 -8.81
N SER A 429 -7.25 10.94 -8.44
CA SER A 429 -8.32 11.44 -7.56
C SER A 429 -9.65 11.71 -8.30
N ALA A 430 -9.69 11.59 -9.64
CA ALA A 430 -10.89 11.89 -10.43
C ALA A 430 -11.96 10.80 -10.29
N ASN A 431 -13.21 11.22 -10.14
CA ASN A 431 -14.35 10.32 -9.98
C ASN A 431 -14.47 9.30 -11.13
N ALA A 432 -14.16 9.72 -12.36
CA ALA A 432 -14.30 8.90 -13.57
C ALA A 432 -13.49 7.60 -13.52
N GLU A 433 -12.35 7.60 -12.84
CA GLU A 433 -11.50 6.40 -12.67
C GLU A 433 -12.16 5.30 -11.83
N TRP A 434 -13.10 5.69 -10.95
CA TRP A 434 -13.71 4.79 -9.99
C TRP A 434 -15.14 4.36 -10.35
N ILE A 435 -15.70 4.91 -11.44
CA ILE A 435 -17.07 4.66 -11.90
C ILE A 435 -17.05 3.90 -13.22
N SER A 436 -17.03 2.57 -13.16
CA SER A 436 -17.34 1.70 -14.29
C SER A 436 -18.45 0.73 -13.92
N SER A 437 -19.18 0.19 -14.89
CA SER A 437 -20.25 -0.79 -14.62
C SER A 437 -19.74 -2.00 -13.84
N ALA A 438 -18.53 -2.50 -14.17
CA ALA A 438 -17.91 -3.62 -13.47
C ALA A 438 -17.54 -3.25 -12.02
N SER A 439 -16.98 -2.04 -11.80
CA SER A 439 -16.64 -1.55 -10.47
C SER A 439 -17.90 -1.39 -9.60
N LEU A 440 -18.96 -0.77 -10.13
CA LEU A 440 -20.23 -0.59 -9.41
C LEU A 440 -20.86 -1.94 -9.02
N LEU A 441 -20.90 -2.91 -9.94
CA LEU A 441 -21.40 -4.26 -9.64
C LEU A 441 -20.55 -4.94 -8.55
N GLY A 442 -19.23 -4.85 -8.64
CA GLY A 442 -18.31 -5.39 -7.63
C GLY A 442 -18.52 -4.78 -6.26
N ARG A 443 -18.73 -3.45 -6.17
CA ARG A 443 -19.01 -2.72 -4.93
C ARG A 443 -20.36 -3.13 -4.33
N MET A 444 -21.40 -3.29 -5.15
CA MET A 444 -22.71 -3.77 -4.70
C MET A 444 -22.61 -5.21 -4.15
N ASN A 445 -21.92 -6.09 -4.87
CA ASN A 445 -21.73 -7.47 -4.43
C ASN A 445 -20.98 -7.54 -3.09
N PHE A 446 -19.93 -6.73 -2.93
CA PHE A 446 -19.21 -6.62 -1.66
C PHE A 446 -20.12 -6.13 -0.53
N ALA A 447 -20.90 -5.08 -0.77
CA ALA A 447 -21.82 -4.50 0.22
C ALA A 447 -22.85 -5.54 0.74
N ILE A 448 -23.45 -6.29 -0.18
CA ILE A 448 -24.40 -7.36 0.15
C ILE A 448 -23.69 -8.50 0.90
N ALA A 449 -22.50 -8.93 0.44
CA ALA A 449 -21.73 -9.98 1.08
C ALA A 449 -21.32 -9.59 2.51
N LEU A 450 -20.91 -8.33 2.72
CA LEU A 450 -20.56 -7.80 4.05
C LEU A 450 -21.76 -7.86 4.99
N ALA A 451 -22.90 -7.31 4.58
CA ALA A 451 -24.11 -7.30 5.41
C ALA A 451 -24.61 -8.72 5.73
N GLN A 452 -24.36 -9.69 4.86
CA GLN A 452 -24.74 -11.09 5.03
C GLN A 452 -23.69 -11.95 5.77
N ASN A 453 -22.62 -11.34 6.34
CA ASN A 453 -21.50 -12.07 6.96
C ASN A 453 -20.80 -13.08 6.03
N LYS A 454 -20.71 -12.79 4.73
CA LYS A 454 -20.08 -13.66 3.73
C LYS A 454 -18.67 -13.20 3.34
N VAL A 455 -18.16 -12.11 3.93
CA VAL A 455 -16.79 -11.64 3.70
C VAL A 455 -15.83 -12.40 4.62
N PRO A 456 -14.85 -13.14 4.08
CA PRO A 456 -13.92 -13.91 4.90
C PRO A 456 -13.13 -13.02 5.86
N GLY A 457 -13.03 -13.44 7.13
CA GLY A 457 -12.28 -12.72 8.16
C GLY A 457 -12.97 -11.46 8.70
N VAL A 458 -14.24 -11.26 8.36
CA VAL A 458 -15.05 -10.13 8.83
C VAL A 458 -16.34 -10.63 9.44
N LYS A 459 -16.73 -10.06 10.58
CA LYS A 459 -18.01 -10.32 11.26
C LYS A 459 -18.80 -9.02 11.41
N VAL A 460 -20.08 -9.08 11.10
CA VAL A 460 -21.03 -7.99 11.28
C VAL A 460 -22.15 -8.47 12.20
N ASP A 461 -22.52 -7.67 13.18
CA ASP A 461 -23.69 -7.94 14.00
C ASP A 461 -24.97 -7.63 13.22
N ALA A 462 -25.49 -8.64 12.54
CA ALA A 462 -26.68 -8.51 11.71
C ALA A 462 -27.96 -8.18 12.53
N SER A 463 -27.95 -8.37 13.86
CA SER A 463 -29.09 -8.00 14.74
C SER A 463 -29.29 -6.50 14.84
N ARG A 464 -28.26 -5.71 14.50
CA ARG A 464 -28.33 -4.24 14.45
C ARG A 464 -29.03 -3.69 13.22
N PHE A 465 -29.18 -4.48 12.17
CA PHE A 465 -29.79 -4.01 10.93
C PHE A 465 -31.31 -3.89 11.07
N ILE A 466 -31.84 -2.90 10.39
CA ILE A 466 -33.24 -2.48 10.45
C ILE A 466 -33.93 -2.86 9.14
N GLU A 467 -35.15 -3.41 9.24
CA GLU A 467 -35.93 -3.79 8.03
C GLU A 467 -36.45 -2.60 7.23
N ASP A 468 -36.79 -1.48 7.91
CA ASP A 468 -37.28 -0.29 7.25
C ASP A 468 -36.15 0.41 6.48
N PRO A 469 -36.27 0.56 5.15
CA PRO A 469 -35.22 1.14 4.31
C PRO A 469 -34.80 2.57 4.69
N SER A 470 -35.73 3.40 5.14
CA SER A 470 -35.44 4.79 5.52
C SER A 470 -34.66 4.87 6.83
N ARG A 471 -35.00 4.02 7.79
CA ARG A 471 -34.29 3.94 9.08
C ARG A 471 -32.91 3.28 8.90
N ALA A 472 -32.83 2.24 8.06
CA ALA A 472 -31.56 1.60 7.72
C ALA A 472 -30.62 2.59 7.00
N ALA A 473 -31.14 3.42 6.08
CA ALA A 473 -30.37 4.48 5.44
C ALA A 473 -29.80 5.46 6.46
N ARG A 474 -30.61 5.97 7.40
CA ARG A 474 -30.12 6.87 8.47
C ARG A 474 -29.03 6.23 9.32
N GLN A 475 -29.15 4.94 9.60
CA GLN A 475 -28.16 4.19 10.39
C GLN A 475 -26.81 4.08 9.67
N VAL A 476 -26.82 3.84 8.36
CA VAL A 476 -25.62 3.57 7.55
C VAL A 476 -25.03 4.85 6.96
N LEU A 477 -25.87 5.77 6.49
CA LEU A 477 -25.45 7.04 5.85
C LEU A 477 -25.27 8.17 6.85
N PHE A 478 -25.81 8.05 8.07
CA PHE A 478 -25.94 9.11 9.07
C PHE A 478 -26.78 10.31 8.58
N THR A 479 -27.50 10.13 7.49
CA THR A 479 -28.42 11.10 6.87
C THR A 479 -29.57 10.36 6.18
N ASP A 480 -30.56 11.10 5.67
CA ASP A 480 -31.61 10.52 4.84
C ASP A 480 -31.07 10.17 3.45
N ALA A 481 -31.43 9.01 2.95
CA ALA A 481 -31.16 8.66 1.56
C ALA A 481 -31.97 9.55 0.60
N THR A 482 -31.42 9.79 -0.58
CA THR A 482 -32.13 10.47 -1.65
C THR A 482 -33.42 9.73 -2.06
N PRO A 483 -34.46 10.41 -2.58
CA PRO A 483 -35.68 9.75 -3.07
C PRO A 483 -35.39 8.64 -4.07
N ALA A 484 -34.46 8.87 -5.01
CA ALA A 484 -34.05 7.88 -6.01
C ALA A 484 -33.45 6.61 -5.37
N THR A 485 -32.62 6.77 -4.36
CA THR A 485 -32.03 5.64 -3.61
C THR A 485 -33.11 4.88 -2.83
N LYS A 486 -34.05 5.59 -2.17
CA LYS A 486 -35.17 4.95 -1.46
C LYS A 486 -36.04 4.11 -2.39
N ASP A 487 -36.45 4.69 -3.54
CA ASP A 487 -37.27 4.00 -4.52
C ASP A 487 -36.55 2.77 -5.11
N ALA A 488 -35.26 2.89 -5.42
CA ALA A 488 -34.46 1.78 -5.93
C ALA A 488 -34.37 0.63 -4.91
N ILE A 489 -34.16 0.93 -3.63
CA ILE A 489 -34.12 -0.08 -2.55
C ILE A 489 -35.47 -0.77 -2.39
N VAL A 490 -36.59 0.01 -2.34
CA VAL A 490 -37.94 -0.54 -2.22
C VAL A 490 -38.26 -1.48 -3.39
N LYS A 491 -37.93 -1.06 -4.62
CA LYS A 491 -38.11 -1.88 -5.83
C LYS A 491 -37.29 -3.17 -5.77
N ALA A 492 -35.98 -3.07 -5.42
CA ALA A 492 -35.11 -4.23 -5.32
C ALA A 492 -35.60 -5.25 -4.26
N LEU A 493 -36.12 -4.77 -3.13
CA LEU A 493 -36.71 -5.62 -2.09
C LEU A 493 -38.01 -6.29 -2.56
N ALA A 494 -38.87 -5.59 -3.30
CA ALA A 494 -40.09 -6.16 -3.88
C ALA A 494 -39.77 -7.26 -4.89
N ASP A 495 -38.80 -7.04 -5.78
CA ASP A 495 -38.32 -8.03 -6.74
C ASP A 495 -37.70 -9.27 -6.06
N GLN A 496 -37.00 -9.09 -4.95
CA GLN A 496 -36.46 -10.22 -4.17
C GLN A 496 -37.56 -11.00 -3.45
N LYS A 497 -38.51 -10.29 -2.80
CA LYS A 497 -39.67 -10.94 -2.13
C LYS A 497 -40.51 -11.77 -3.06
N SER A 498 -40.63 -11.37 -4.33
CA SER A 498 -41.37 -12.14 -5.35
C SER A 498 -40.68 -13.46 -5.71
N LYS A 499 -39.34 -13.52 -5.60
CA LYS A 499 -38.53 -14.72 -5.93
C LYS A 499 -38.35 -15.62 -4.71
N ASP A 500 -38.05 -15.04 -3.57
CA ASP A 500 -37.88 -15.71 -2.27
C ASP A 500 -38.37 -14.80 -1.14
N PRO A 501 -39.49 -15.14 -0.48
CA PRO A 501 -40.04 -14.33 0.63
C PRO A 501 -39.06 -14.14 1.79
N LYS A 502 -38.08 -15.04 1.98
CA LYS A 502 -37.07 -14.96 3.04
C LYS A 502 -35.83 -14.14 2.66
N ALA A 503 -35.66 -13.81 1.38
CA ALA A 503 -34.51 -13.08 0.90
C ALA A 503 -34.50 -11.60 1.31
N ALA A 504 -35.66 -10.98 1.58
CA ALA A 504 -35.77 -9.60 2.05
C ALA A 504 -35.53 -9.53 3.55
N SER A 505 -34.28 -9.71 3.98
CA SER A 505 -33.84 -9.62 5.38
C SER A 505 -33.30 -8.22 5.70
N PRO A 506 -33.21 -7.84 6.99
CA PRO A 506 -32.54 -6.59 7.39
C PRO A 506 -31.13 -6.47 6.84
N ALA A 507 -30.40 -7.59 6.75
CA ALA A 507 -29.07 -7.62 6.13
C ALA A 507 -29.10 -7.26 4.63
N MET A 508 -30.12 -7.69 3.90
CA MET A 508 -30.29 -7.30 2.49
C MET A 508 -30.54 -5.80 2.37
N VAL A 509 -31.38 -5.23 3.22
CA VAL A 509 -31.64 -3.78 3.25
C VAL A 509 -30.36 -3.01 3.50
N ALA A 510 -29.58 -3.40 4.54
CA ALA A 510 -28.29 -2.78 4.84
C ALA A 510 -27.30 -2.90 3.67
N GLY A 511 -27.23 -4.06 3.03
CA GLY A 511 -26.40 -4.29 1.85
C GLY A 511 -26.77 -3.39 0.67
N LEU A 512 -28.06 -3.20 0.39
CA LEU A 512 -28.54 -2.29 -0.65
C LEU A 512 -28.23 -0.82 -0.35
N VAL A 513 -28.33 -0.40 0.93
CA VAL A 513 -27.92 0.95 1.34
C VAL A 513 -26.43 1.16 1.15
N LEU A 514 -25.58 0.22 1.61
CA LEU A 514 -24.12 0.27 1.43
C LEU A 514 -23.70 0.26 -0.06
N GLY A 515 -24.47 -0.44 -0.90
CA GLY A 515 -24.26 -0.47 -2.35
C GLY A 515 -24.83 0.73 -3.10
N SER A 516 -25.59 1.60 -2.44
CA SER A 516 -26.29 2.73 -3.08
C SER A 516 -25.32 3.83 -3.53
N PRO A 517 -25.72 4.65 -4.53
CA PRO A 517 -24.97 5.84 -4.93
C PRO A 517 -24.70 6.81 -3.77
N ASP A 518 -25.62 6.94 -2.82
CA ASP A 518 -25.50 7.82 -1.66
C ASP A 518 -24.35 7.38 -0.75
N PHE A 519 -24.17 6.07 -0.54
CA PHE A 519 -23.04 5.57 0.25
C PHE A 519 -21.71 5.59 -0.53
N GLN A 520 -21.74 5.46 -1.85
CA GLN A 520 -20.54 5.45 -2.68
C GLN A 520 -19.87 6.83 -2.81
N ARG A 521 -20.51 7.88 -2.33
CA ARG A 521 -20.00 9.25 -2.37
C ARG A 521 -19.66 9.76 -0.96
N ARG A 522 -18.79 10.77 -0.93
CA ARG A 522 -18.39 11.51 0.27
C ARG A 522 -18.27 13.00 -0.02
#